data_327a79d94a04ad7bf992d5980e53a1d8
#
_entry.id   327a79d94a04ad7bf992d5980e53a1d8
#
_cell.length_a   1.000
_cell.length_b   1.000
_cell.length_c   1.000
_cell.angle_alpha   90.00
_cell.angle_beta   90.00
_cell.angle_gamma   90.00
#
_symmetry.space_group_name_H-M   'P 1'
#
loop_
_entity.id
_entity.type
_entity.pdbx_description
1 polymer ?
#
loop_
_entity_poly.entity_id
_entity_poly.type
_entity_poly.pdbx_seq_one_letter_code
_entity_poly.pdbx_strand_id
1 'polypeptide(L)'
;EDWKYRLSSLEEGTEITLSRNDEKIRLIYDGTVPQHASDTDRETDPLYTNNVHRRPDLRMDYYRNEAYYGSLVADFKYRDIFFLWRDAARSAGIRTQFNAYRDMNTKFYRGMEESDSLRNSRPVKEVWAVFPKEIPPRGDEDFSLRFISLAPGLKANGNLAEMVERYIVSLNEN
;
A
#
# COMPACT_ATOMS: atom_id res chain seq x y z
N GLU A 1 -1.25 -4.63 -36.02
CA GLU A 1 -0.13 -3.84 -35.46
C GLU A 1 0.26 -4.44 -34.13
N ASP A 2 1.47 -5.00 -34.04
CA ASP A 2 1.98 -5.62 -32.82
C ASP A 2 2.37 -4.51 -31.83
N TRP A 3 1.79 -4.56 -30.63
CA TRP A 3 2.15 -3.66 -29.54
C TRP A 3 3.59 -3.95 -29.08
N LYS A 4 4.51 -3.05 -29.34
CA LYS A 4 5.86 -3.13 -28.79
C LYS A 4 5.87 -2.54 -27.39
N TYR A 5 5.88 -3.39 -26.37
CA TYR A 5 6.09 -2.99 -24.98
C TYR A 5 7.57 -2.64 -24.78
N ARG A 6 7.83 -1.41 -24.42
CA ARG A 6 9.14 -1.01 -23.92
C ARG A 6 9.07 -1.04 -22.39
N LEU A 7 9.60 -2.09 -21.78
CA LEU A 7 9.82 -2.13 -20.33
C LEU A 7 10.97 -1.14 -20.04
N SER A 8 10.62 0.09 -19.69
CA SER A 8 11.53 0.97 -18.98
C SER A 8 11.48 0.62 -17.51
N SER A 9 12.64 0.53 -16.85
CA SER A 9 12.67 0.45 -15.38
C SER A 9 11.98 1.70 -14.81
N LEU A 10 11.08 1.50 -13.83
CA LEU A 10 10.53 2.62 -13.09
C LEU A 10 11.65 3.21 -12.23
N GLU A 11 11.81 4.52 -12.28
CA GLU A 11 12.71 5.25 -11.39
C GLU A 11 12.08 5.40 -10.02
N GLU A 12 12.92 5.52 -8.99
CA GLU A 12 12.51 5.83 -7.63
C GLU A 12 11.62 7.09 -7.60
N GLY A 13 10.50 7.01 -6.88
CA GLY A 13 9.55 8.11 -6.78
C GLY A 13 8.67 8.32 -8.03
N THR A 14 8.72 7.40 -9.01
CA THR A 14 7.81 7.50 -10.17
C THR A 14 6.36 7.47 -9.72
N GLU A 15 5.58 8.43 -10.21
CA GLU A 15 4.15 8.57 -9.90
C GLU A 15 3.28 8.33 -11.11
N ILE A 16 2.17 7.63 -10.90
CA ILE A 16 1.10 7.45 -11.88
C ILE A 16 -0.21 7.88 -11.23
N THR A 17 -0.92 8.80 -11.85
CA THR A 17 -2.23 9.25 -11.39
C THR A 17 -3.32 8.72 -12.31
N LEU A 18 -4.33 8.09 -11.73
CA LEU A 18 -5.56 7.65 -12.38
C LEU A 18 -6.73 8.46 -11.81
N SER A 19 -7.62 8.94 -12.67
CA SER A 19 -8.78 9.71 -12.25
C SER A 19 -10.05 9.20 -12.93
N ARG A 20 -11.15 9.13 -12.17
CA ARG A 20 -12.46 8.76 -12.65
C ARG A 20 -13.54 9.49 -11.83
N ASN A 21 -14.28 10.37 -12.48
CA ASN A 21 -15.29 11.23 -11.80
C ASN A 21 -14.68 12.04 -10.64
N ASP A 22 -15.16 11.80 -9.42
CA ASP A 22 -14.70 12.40 -8.17
C ASP A 22 -13.59 11.60 -7.47
N GLU A 23 -13.15 10.49 -8.08
CA GLU A 23 -12.13 9.59 -7.54
C GLU A 23 -10.75 9.84 -8.18
N LYS A 24 -9.71 9.78 -7.37
CA LYS A 24 -8.31 9.85 -7.81
C LYS A 24 -7.49 8.79 -7.06
N ILE A 25 -6.69 8.05 -7.81
CA ILE A 25 -5.70 7.10 -7.29
C ILE A 25 -4.33 7.60 -7.70
N ARG A 26 -3.40 7.68 -6.76
CA ARG A 26 -1.98 7.91 -7.04
C ARG A 26 -1.20 6.67 -6.68
N LEU A 27 -0.44 6.17 -7.63
CA LEU A 27 0.51 5.07 -7.44
C LEU A 27 1.91 5.67 -7.38
N ILE A 28 2.63 5.43 -6.30
CA ILE A 28 3.98 5.92 -6.07
C ILE A 28 4.90 4.70 -5.92
N TYR A 29 5.83 4.53 -6.86
CA TYR A 29 6.81 3.47 -6.85
C TYR A 29 8.04 3.88 -6.04
N ASP A 30 8.43 3.05 -5.08
CA ASP A 30 9.66 3.20 -4.28
C ASP A 30 9.81 4.62 -3.68
N GLY A 31 8.70 5.21 -3.24
CA GLY A 31 8.63 6.56 -2.70
C GLY A 31 8.87 6.61 -1.20
N THR A 32 9.65 7.58 -0.75
CA THR A 32 9.90 7.80 0.68
C THR A 32 8.78 8.61 1.32
N VAL A 33 8.18 8.08 2.39
CA VAL A 33 7.17 8.78 3.18
C VAL A 33 7.82 9.80 4.12
N PRO A 34 7.28 11.03 4.28
CA PRO A 34 7.75 12.02 5.24
C PRO A 34 7.93 11.49 6.66
N GLN A 35 8.89 12.05 7.37
CA GLN A 35 9.14 11.68 8.78
C GLN A 35 8.25 12.43 9.75
N HIS A 36 7.90 13.65 9.45
CA HIS A 36 7.13 14.52 10.34
C HIS A 36 5.82 14.98 9.70
N ALA A 37 4.81 15.20 10.52
CA ALA A 37 3.52 15.72 10.06
C ALA A 37 3.63 17.11 9.39
N SER A 38 4.63 17.93 9.79
CA SER A 38 4.90 19.23 9.15
C SER A 38 5.30 19.13 7.69
N ASP A 39 5.90 18.01 7.30
CA ASP A 39 6.48 17.79 5.97
C ASP A 39 5.47 17.14 5.01
N THR A 40 4.24 16.91 5.50
CA THR A 40 3.18 16.28 4.70
C THR A 40 2.37 17.29 3.91
N ASP A 41 1.93 16.86 2.73
CA ASP A 41 1.02 17.56 1.86
C ASP A 41 -0.17 16.67 1.49
N ARG A 42 -1.39 17.22 1.44
CA ARG A 42 -2.60 16.45 1.17
C ARG A 42 -2.58 15.75 -0.17
N GLU A 43 -2.07 16.42 -1.19
CA GLU A 43 -2.15 15.95 -2.57
C GLU A 43 -0.99 15.05 -2.97
N THR A 44 0.17 15.28 -2.39
CA THR A 44 1.41 14.62 -2.79
C THR A 44 1.92 13.61 -1.75
N ASP A 45 1.92 13.97 -0.47
CA ASP A 45 2.44 13.14 0.61
C ASP A 45 1.54 13.17 1.85
N PRO A 46 0.37 12.49 1.80
CA PRO A 46 -0.61 12.54 2.88
C PRO A 46 -0.20 11.77 4.13
N LEU A 47 0.81 10.90 4.03
CA LEU A 47 1.29 10.04 5.11
C LEU A 47 2.56 10.56 5.74
N TYR A 48 2.78 10.21 7.02
CA TYR A 48 4.07 10.34 7.69
C TYR A 48 4.30 9.20 8.68
N THR A 49 5.56 8.96 9.02
CA THR A 49 5.96 8.00 10.04
C THR A 49 7.33 8.34 10.59
N ASN A 50 7.51 8.25 11.90
CA ASN A 50 8.82 8.38 12.56
C ASN A 50 9.63 7.08 12.54
N ASN A 51 9.11 6.01 11.91
CA ASN A 51 9.80 4.74 11.78
C ASN A 51 10.90 4.82 10.72
N VAL A 52 11.94 3.98 10.87
CA VAL A 52 13.00 3.84 9.86
C VAL A 52 12.51 3.16 8.58
N HIS A 53 11.50 2.30 8.68
CA HIS A 53 10.85 1.66 7.54
C HIS A 53 9.77 2.58 6.96
N ARG A 54 10.17 3.51 6.09
CA ARG A 54 9.28 4.52 5.51
C ARG A 54 9.36 4.61 3.98
N ARG A 55 9.91 3.57 3.34
CA ARG A 55 10.05 3.48 1.90
C ARG A 55 9.50 2.14 1.41
N PRO A 56 8.19 2.04 1.18
CA PRO A 56 7.58 0.87 0.58
C PRO A 56 7.89 0.79 -0.93
N ASP A 57 7.90 -0.41 -1.48
CA ASP A 57 8.10 -0.62 -2.92
C ASP A 57 6.97 -0.01 -3.76
N LEU A 58 5.75 0.00 -3.23
CA LEU A 58 4.58 0.62 -3.87
C LEU A 58 3.64 1.19 -2.81
N ARG A 59 3.20 2.43 -3.02
CA ARG A 59 2.11 3.08 -2.28
C ARG A 59 1.00 3.47 -3.24
N MET A 60 -0.23 3.19 -2.89
CA MET A 60 -1.42 3.65 -3.59
C MET A 60 -2.21 4.55 -2.64
N ASP A 61 -2.33 5.82 -2.97
CA ASP A 61 -3.14 6.80 -2.23
C ASP A 61 -4.49 6.98 -2.92
N TYR A 62 -5.58 6.90 -2.17
CA TYR A 62 -6.94 7.07 -2.68
C TYR A 62 -7.58 8.35 -2.16
N TYR A 63 -8.16 9.09 -3.09
CA TYR A 63 -8.87 10.35 -2.84
C TYR A 63 -10.27 10.30 -3.42
N ARG A 64 -11.20 10.98 -2.77
CA ARG A 64 -12.53 11.21 -3.26
C ARG A 64 -12.97 12.63 -2.93
N ASN A 65 -13.53 13.38 -3.93
CA ASN A 65 -13.84 14.79 -3.78
C ASN A 65 -12.66 15.60 -3.20
N GLU A 66 -11.45 15.35 -3.68
CA GLU A 66 -10.19 15.96 -3.23
C GLU A 66 -9.79 15.66 -1.76
N ALA A 67 -10.62 14.94 -1.02
CA ALA A 67 -10.28 14.47 0.32
C ALA A 67 -9.49 13.15 0.26
N TYR A 68 -8.46 13.03 1.10
CA TYR A 68 -7.70 11.80 1.26
C TYR A 68 -8.46 10.78 2.09
N TYR A 69 -8.64 9.56 1.59
CA TYR A 69 -9.40 8.48 2.24
C TYR A 69 -8.54 7.36 2.82
N GLY A 70 -7.32 7.20 2.33
CA GLY A 70 -6.39 6.19 2.83
C GLY A 70 -5.43 5.69 1.78
N SER A 71 -4.51 4.82 2.21
CA SER A 71 -3.49 4.24 1.36
C SER A 71 -3.39 2.74 1.51
N LEU A 72 -3.09 2.08 0.40
CA LEU A 72 -2.59 0.71 0.34
C LEU A 72 -1.08 0.76 0.18
N VAL A 73 -0.38 -0.05 0.96
CA VAL A 73 1.07 -0.21 0.85
C VAL A 73 1.39 -1.63 0.41
N ALA A 74 2.24 -1.79 -0.59
CA ALA A 74 2.71 -3.08 -1.04
C ALA A 74 4.25 -3.15 -1.03
N ASP A 75 4.75 -4.33 -0.71
CA ASP A 75 6.18 -4.62 -0.67
C ASP A 75 6.43 -5.96 -1.37
N PHE A 76 7.38 -5.99 -2.31
CA PHE A 76 7.67 -7.14 -3.16
C PHE A 76 8.70 -8.05 -2.48
N LYS A 77 8.33 -9.31 -2.28
CA LYS A 77 9.15 -10.29 -1.57
C LYS A 77 9.58 -11.44 -2.48
N TYR A 78 10.87 -11.52 -2.77
CA TYR A 78 11.46 -12.59 -3.59
C TYR A 78 11.84 -13.84 -2.80
N ARG A 79 11.59 -13.84 -1.48
CA ARG A 79 11.87 -14.97 -0.60
C ARG A 79 10.64 -15.86 -0.44
N ASP A 80 10.86 -17.12 -0.10
CA ASP A 80 9.77 -18.04 0.22
C ASP A 80 8.98 -17.54 1.45
N ILE A 81 7.66 -17.62 1.36
CA ILE A 81 6.74 -17.18 2.41
C ILE A 81 6.98 -17.87 3.75
N PHE A 82 7.49 -19.12 3.73
CA PHE A 82 7.85 -19.85 4.94
C PHE A 82 8.86 -19.08 5.80
N PHE A 83 9.87 -18.49 5.19
CA PHE A 83 10.89 -17.70 5.91
C PHE A 83 10.34 -16.35 6.37
N LEU A 84 9.26 -15.87 5.79
CA LEU A 84 8.69 -14.58 6.12
C LEU A 84 7.68 -14.66 7.26
N TRP A 85 7.00 -15.80 7.43
CA TRP A 85 5.83 -15.86 8.31
C TRP A 85 5.90 -16.95 9.39
N ARG A 86 6.41 -18.15 9.09
CA ARG A 86 6.42 -19.28 10.04
C ARG A 86 7.55 -19.24 11.03
N ASP A 87 8.73 -18.80 10.63
CA ASP A 87 9.90 -18.71 11.51
C ASP A 87 9.90 -17.35 12.21
N ALA A 88 9.47 -17.31 13.47
CA ALA A 88 9.37 -16.08 14.25
C ALA A 88 10.73 -15.36 14.39
N ALA A 89 11.82 -16.08 14.50
CA ALA A 89 13.16 -15.50 14.66
C ALA A 89 13.65 -14.87 13.36
N ARG A 90 13.42 -15.53 12.20
CA ARG A 90 13.86 -15.05 10.89
C ARG A 90 12.90 -14.02 10.28
N SER A 91 11.65 -14.04 10.70
CA SER A 91 10.61 -13.11 10.20
C SER A 91 10.48 -11.83 11.02
N ALA A 92 11.18 -11.70 12.15
CA ALA A 92 11.04 -10.55 13.04
C ALA A 92 11.26 -9.20 12.33
N GLY A 93 12.31 -9.07 11.52
CA GLY A 93 12.60 -7.85 10.77
C GLY A 93 11.51 -7.48 9.76
N ILE A 94 10.96 -8.48 9.07
CA ILE A 94 9.89 -8.28 8.08
C ILE A 94 8.57 -7.90 8.75
N ARG A 95 8.23 -8.53 9.87
CA ARG A 95 7.06 -8.15 10.67
C ARG A 95 7.19 -6.73 11.19
N THR A 96 8.38 -6.33 11.64
CA THR A 96 8.66 -4.96 12.05
C THR A 96 8.44 -4.00 10.89
N GLN A 97 8.92 -4.31 9.69
CA GLN A 97 8.71 -3.51 8.49
C GLN A 97 7.22 -3.37 8.15
N PHE A 98 6.47 -4.47 8.11
CA PHE A 98 5.03 -4.44 7.80
C PHE A 98 4.20 -3.70 8.85
N ASN A 99 4.54 -3.88 10.13
CA ASN A 99 3.92 -3.10 11.20
C ASN A 99 4.21 -1.61 11.06
N ALA A 100 5.45 -1.25 10.72
CA ALA A 100 5.81 0.15 10.47
C ALA A 100 4.99 0.77 9.32
N TYR A 101 4.73 0.03 8.26
CA TYR A 101 3.87 0.49 7.16
C TYR A 101 2.42 0.65 7.60
N ARG A 102 1.89 -0.29 8.37
CA ARG A 102 0.51 -0.21 8.90
C ARG A 102 0.34 0.94 9.89
N ASP A 103 1.38 1.27 10.63
CA ASP A 103 1.34 2.28 11.69
C ASP A 103 1.68 3.70 11.19
N MET A 104 1.68 3.92 9.86
CA MET A 104 1.75 5.26 9.28
C MET A 104 0.54 6.10 9.66
N ASN A 105 0.74 7.40 9.79
CA ASN A 105 -0.28 8.36 10.21
C ASN A 105 -0.57 9.40 9.12
N THR A 106 -1.66 10.12 9.29
CA THR A 106 -2.04 11.26 8.43
C THR A 106 -2.73 12.35 9.24
N LYS A 107 -2.62 13.60 8.80
CA LYS A 107 -3.40 14.73 9.32
C LYS A 107 -4.56 15.14 8.39
N PHE A 108 -4.82 14.39 7.32
CA PHE A 108 -5.75 14.77 6.24
C PHE A 108 -6.92 13.80 6.04
N TYR A 109 -7.17 12.92 7.00
CA TYR A 109 -8.10 11.82 6.81
C TYR A 109 -9.54 12.29 6.58
N ARG A 110 -10.09 12.02 5.39
CA ARG A 110 -11.49 12.26 5.01
C ARG A 110 -11.99 13.71 5.20
N GLY A 111 -11.12 14.68 5.07
CA GLY A 111 -11.48 16.09 5.29
C GLY A 111 -11.78 16.44 6.75
N MET A 112 -11.45 15.55 7.70
CA MET A 112 -11.54 15.83 9.14
C MET A 112 -10.57 16.95 9.54
N GLU A 113 -10.87 17.63 10.65
CA GLU A 113 -9.92 18.50 11.31
C GLU A 113 -8.63 17.74 11.68
N GLU A 114 -7.49 18.42 11.66
CA GLU A 114 -6.18 17.80 11.88
C GLU A 114 -6.13 16.98 13.17
N SER A 115 -6.65 17.53 14.28
CA SER A 115 -6.66 16.85 15.58
C SER A 115 -7.47 15.55 15.58
N ASP A 116 -8.57 15.49 14.84
CA ASP A 116 -9.42 14.30 14.74
C ASP A 116 -8.81 13.29 13.79
N SER A 117 -8.18 13.75 12.70
CA SER A 117 -7.42 12.90 11.81
C SER A 117 -6.29 12.17 12.55
N LEU A 118 -5.50 12.88 13.33
CA LEU A 118 -4.39 12.32 14.11
C LEU A 118 -4.83 11.30 15.18
N ARG A 119 -6.03 11.47 15.73
CA ARG A 119 -6.54 10.58 16.79
C ARG A 119 -7.24 9.33 16.25
N ASN A 120 -7.96 9.47 15.14
CA ASN A 120 -8.94 8.47 14.70
C ASN A 120 -8.57 7.80 13.38
N SER A 121 -7.55 8.31 12.67
CA SER A 121 -7.21 7.75 11.37
C SER A 121 -6.41 6.46 11.47
N ARG A 122 -6.78 5.51 10.61
CA ARG A 122 -5.92 4.40 10.19
C ARG A 122 -5.79 4.48 8.68
N PRO A 123 -4.90 5.34 8.19
CA PRO A 123 -4.81 5.61 6.76
C PRO A 123 -4.35 4.39 5.96
N VAL A 124 -3.51 3.53 6.53
CA VAL A 124 -3.09 2.27 5.91
C VAL A 124 -3.85 1.12 6.57
N LYS A 125 -4.93 0.66 5.92
CA LYS A 125 -5.74 -0.45 6.43
C LYS A 125 -5.16 -1.82 6.10
N GLU A 126 -4.52 -1.93 4.94
CA GLU A 126 -3.90 -3.16 4.47
C GLU A 126 -2.47 -2.91 4.01
N VAL A 127 -1.60 -3.87 4.30
CA VAL A 127 -0.26 -3.99 3.74
C VAL A 127 -0.19 -5.28 2.94
N TRP A 128 0.22 -5.20 1.69
CA TRP A 128 0.32 -6.34 0.81
C TRP A 128 1.77 -6.81 0.66
N ALA A 129 2.04 -8.06 1.05
CA ALA A 129 3.27 -8.75 0.73
C ALA A 129 3.09 -9.46 -0.62
N VAL A 130 3.75 -8.97 -1.65
CA VAL A 130 3.59 -9.45 -3.03
C VAL A 130 4.73 -10.40 -3.39
N PHE A 131 4.37 -11.59 -3.89
CA PHE A 131 5.29 -12.65 -4.27
C PHE A 131 5.20 -12.97 -5.77
N PRO A 132 6.33 -13.17 -6.46
CA PRO A 132 6.36 -13.56 -7.87
C PRO A 132 6.13 -15.07 -8.08
N LYS A 133 5.55 -15.77 -7.09
CA LYS A 133 5.29 -17.21 -7.10
C LYS A 133 3.89 -17.47 -6.58
N GLU A 134 3.33 -18.61 -6.96
CA GLU A 134 2.12 -19.11 -6.33
C GLU A 134 2.38 -19.38 -4.85
N ILE A 135 1.50 -18.88 -4.01
CA ILE A 135 1.52 -19.10 -2.56
C ILE A 135 0.24 -19.86 -2.15
N PRO A 136 0.33 -20.80 -1.21
CA PRO A 136 -0.86 -21.47 -0.73
C PRO A 136 -1.82 -20.48 -0.05
N PRO A 137 -3.14 -20.69 -0.13
CA PRO A 137 -4.13 -19.92 0.60
C PRO A 137 -3.80 -19.87 2.09
N ARG A 138 -4.00 -18.71 2.70
CA ARG A 138 -3.73 -18.50 4.13
C ARG A 138 -4.93 -17.87 4.81
N GLY A 139 -5.12 -18.26 6.07
CA GLY A 139 -6.16 -17.72 6.94
C GLY A 139 -5.74 -16.46 7.73
N ASP A 140 -4.68 -15.78 7.31
CA ASP A 140 -4.09 -14.66 8.06
C ASP A 140 -4.68 -13.30 7.62
N GLU A 141 -5.83 -13.30 6.97
CA GLU A 141 -6.49 -12.09 6.45
C GLU A 141 -6.98 -11.14 7.55
N ASP A 142 -7.07 -11.63 8.78
CA ASP A 142 -7.57 -10.84 9.91
C ASP A 142 -6.60 -9.75 10.41
N PHE A 143 -5.34 -9.78 9.95
CA PHE A 143 -4.28 -8.90 10.49
C PHE A 143 -3.96 -7.67 9.62
N SER A 144 -4.78 -7.33 8.65
CA SER A 144 -4.50 -6.23 7.72
C SER A 144 -3.20 -6.45 6.90
N LEU A 145 -2.70 -7.66 6.87
CA LEU A 145 -1.56 -8.10 6.08
C LEU A 145 -2.02 -9.18 5.11
N ARG A 146 -1.93 -8.88 3.81
CA ARG A 146 -2.29 -9.83 2.77
C ARG A 146 -1.07 -10.36 2.04
N PHE A 147 -1.13 -11.64 1.69
CA PHE A 147 -0.11 -12.31 0.91
C PHE A 147 -0.65 -12.49 -0.52
N ILE A 148 -0.08 -11.75 -1.45
CA ILE A 148 -0.54 -11.67 -2.83
C ILE A 148 0.45 -12.39 -3.75
N SER A 149 -0.05 -13.30 -4.58
CA SER A 149 0.70 -13.92 -5.66
C SER A 149 0.52 -13.10 -6.93
N LEU A 150 1.59 -12.55 -7.46
CA LEU A 150 1.58 -11.77 -8.68
C LEU A 150 2.75 -12.18 -9.56
N ALA A 151 2.48 -13.03 -10.56
CA ALA A 151 3.48 -13.40 -11.55
C ALA A 151 2.87 -13.45 -12.96
N PRO A 152 3.65 -13.14 -13.99
CA PRO A 152 3.20 -13.24 -15.37
C PRO A 152 2.68 -14.66 -15.67
N GLY A 153 1.47 -14.76 -16.24
CA GLY A 153 0.87 -16.04 -16.62
C GLY A 153 0.25 -16.86 -15.49
N LEU A 154 0.35 -16.47 -14.24
CA LEU A 154 -0.39 -17.10 -13.16
C LEU A 154 -1.84 -16.62 -13.16
N LYS A 155 -2.76 -17.59 -13.25
CA LYS A 155 -4.21 -17.34 -13.04
C LYS A 155 -4.57 -17.26 -11.55
N ALA A 156 -3.59 -17.45 -10.68
CA ALA A 156 -3.78 -17.57 -9.25
C ALA A 156 -4.08 -16.22 -8.59
N ASN A 157 -4.95 -16.24 -7.64
CA ASN A 157 -5.31 -15.19 -6.69
C ASN A 157 -6.24 -14.08 -7.16
N GLY A 158 -7.09 -14.37 -8.11
CA GLY A 158 -8.12 -13.42 -8.51
C GLY A 158 -7.57 -12.29 -9.41
N ASN A 159 -8.47 -11.50 -9.87
CA ASN A 159 -8.14 -10.31 -10.65
C ASN A 159 -7.59 -9.24 -9.69
N LEU A 160 -6.35 -8.80 -9.88
CA LEU A 160 -5.73 -7.73 -9.09
C LEU A 160 -6.63 -6.47 -9.03
N ALA A 161 -7.29 -6.15 -10.16
CA ALA A 161 -8.25 -5.06 -10.22
C ALA A 161 -9.41 -5.25 -9.23
N GLU A 162 -9.99 -6.44 -9.13
CA GLU A 162 -11.05 -6.72 -8.15
C GLU A 162 -10.57 -6.60 -6.71
N MET A 163 -9.33 -6.95 -6.43
CA MET A 163 -8.76 -6.80 -5.08
C MET A 163 -8.60 -5.32 -4.72
N VAL A 164 -8.10 -4.52 -5.65
CA VAL A 164 -7.97 -3.07 -5.49
C VAL A 164 -9.36 -2.43 -5.34
N GLU A 165 -10.34 -2.81 -6.16
CA GLU A 165 -11.71 -2.31 -6.05
C GLU A 165 -12.32 -2.64 -4.68
N ARG A 166 -12.20 -3.86 -4.19
CA ARG A 166 -12.67 -4.23 -2.84
C ARG A 166 -12.00 -3.39 -1.76
N TYR A 167 -10.69 -3.14 -1.90
CA TYR A 167 -9.98 -2.27 -0.97
C TYR A 167 -10.55 -0.84 -0.98
N ILE A 168 -10.78 -0.26 -2.16
CA ILE A 168 -11.37 1.07 -2.31
C ILE A 168 -12.78 1.11 -1.71
N VAL A 169 -13.61 0.10 -1.95
CA VAL A 169 -14.94 -0.02 -1.32
C VAL A 169 -14.80 -0.01 0.20
N SER A 170 -13.88 -0.79 0.75
CA SER A 170 -13.65 -0.82 2.21
C SER A 170 -13.20 0.53 2.80
N LEU A 171 -12.54 1.37 2.01
CA LEU A 171 -12.19 2.74 2.42
C LEU A 171 -13.40 3.66 2.47
N ASN A 172 -14.43 3.42 1.67
CA ASN A 172 -15.63 4.24 1.59
C ASN A 172 -16.70 3.86 2.65
N GLU A 173 -16.70 2.62 3.12
CA GLU A 173 -17.73 2.08 4.04
C GLU A 173 -17.49 2.42 5.52
N ASN A 174 -16.33 2.93 5.89
CA ASN A 174 -15.95 3.27 7.27
C ASN A 174 -15.94 4.83 7.47
#